data_5bced3f82f96b01d5a69b294426676ff
#
_entry.id   5bced3f82f96b01d5a69b294426676ff
#
_cell.length_a   1.000
_cell.length_b   1.000
_cell.length_c   1.000
_cell.angle_alpha   90.00
_cell.angle_beta   90.00
_cell.angle_gamma   90.00
#
_symmetry.space_group_name_H-M   'P 1'
#
loop_
_entity.id
_entity.type
_entity.pdbx_description
1 polymer ?
#
loop_
_entity_poly.entity_id
_entity_poly.type
_entity_poly.pdbx_seq_one_letter_code
_entity_poly.pdbx_strand_id
1 'polypeptide(L)'
;MMRPRALALGILVATAVGCADSVIRELGPGNAETVVSGADSLTYLASNLENVSDRVSFEWTNSEPRLQVNHQSFIPHGYGLLVIRDAVGAVVDSTLLEYQLETESRAGVPGVWSVTLIYAAAWGRAQFSLVPLPADAVPEVSTDKRRARR
;
A
#
# COMPACT_ATOMS: atom_id res chain seq x y z
N MET A 1 5.17 -44.99 66.33
CA MET A 1 4.16 -44.56 65.29
C MET A 1 4.70 -43.37 64.50
N MET A 2 5.27 -43.60 63.30
CA MET A 2 5.79 -42.60 62.45
C MET A 2 4.75 -42.28 61.36
N ARG A 3 4.35 -40.99 61.21
CA ARG A 3 3.45 -40.52 60.15
C ARG A 3 4.28 -40.08 58.93
N PRO A 4 3.99 -40.55 57.73
CA PRO A 4 4.64 -40.08 56.56
C PRO A 4 4.12 -38.68 56.14
N ARG A 5 5.04 -37.75 55.90
CA ARG A 5 4.76 -36.44 55.30
C ARG A 5 4.70 -36.61 53.78
N ALA A 6 3.53 -36.41 53.20
CA ALA A 6 3.37 -36.33 51.76
C ALA A 6 3.94 -34.98 51.25
N LEU A 7 4.97 -35.03 50.41
CA LEU A 7 5.45 -33.90 49.61
C LEU A 7 4.54 -33.75 48.39
N ALA A 8 3.78 -32.67 48.32
CA ALA A 8 3.07 -32.29 47.10
C ALA A 8 4.03 -31.61 46.14
N LEU A 9 4.32 -32.29 45.03
CA LEU A 9 5.13 -31.77 43.95
C LEU A 9 4.23 -30.88 43.04
N GLY A 10 4.32 -29.55 43.19
CA GLY A 10 3.60 -28.60 42.36
C GLY A 10 4.28 -28.55 40.97
N ILE A 11 3.56 -29.00 39.93
CA ILE A 11 3.97 -28.83 38.56
C ILE A 11 3.67 -27.39 38.11
N LEU A 12 4.71 -26.57 37.95
CA LEU A 12 4.61 -25.23 37.37
C LEU A 12 4.52 -25.37 35.86
N VAL A 13 3.32 -25.26 35.30
CA VAL A 13 3.13 -25.20 33.85
C VAL A 13 3.48 -23.78 33.41
N ALA A 14 4.68 -23.57 32.88
CA ALA A 14 5.07 -22.36 32.20
C ALA A 14 4.35 -22.33 30.84
N THR A 15 3.27 -21.59 30.74
CA THR A 15 2.68 -21.22 29.44
C THR A 15 3.66 -20.27 28.72
N ALA A 16 4.39 -20.78 27.75
CA ALA A 16 5.13 -19.96 26.79
C ALA A 16 4.08 -19.17 25.99
N VAL A 17 3.88 -17.92 26.37
CA VAL A 17 3.19 -16.94 25.50
C VAL A 17 4.13 -16.75 24.30
N GLY A 18 3.81 -17.41 23.18
CA GLY A 18 4.53 -17.22 21.95
C GLY A 18 4.45 -15.74 21.56
N CYS A 19 5.60 -15.07 21.56
CA CYS A 19 5.71 -13.75 20.96
C CYS A 19 5.24 -13.88 19.50
N ALA A 20 4.13 -13.22 19.17
CA ALA A 20 3.73 -13.05 17.79
C ALA A 20 4.90 -12.45 17.01
N ASP A 21 5.12 -12.95 15.80
CA ASP A 21 6.25 -12.68 14.93
C ASP A 21 6.58 -11.17 14.87
N SER A 22 7.53 -10.73 15.66
CA SER A 22 8.00 -9.35 15.73
C SER A 22 9.13 -9.06 14.73
N VAL A 23 9.44 -10.02 13.86
CA VAL A 23 10.49 -9.86 12.87
C VAL A 23 10.03 -8.89 11.79
N ILE A 24 10.69 -7.74 11.72
CA ILE A 24 10.53 -6.78 10.63
C ILE A 24 11.12 -7.41 9.38
N ARG A 25 10.38 -7.37 8.28
CA ARG A 25 10.77 -7.94 6.97
C ARG A 25 10.88 -6.81 5.95
N GLU A 26 11.83 -6.95 5.03
CA GLU A 26 11.88 -6.15 3.80
C GLU A 26 11.06 -6.83 2.71
N LEU A 27 10.68 -6.08 1.67
CA LEU A 27 10.07 -6.66 0.47
C LEU A 27 11.03 -7.66 -0.18
N GLY A 28 10.50 -8.80 -0.56
CA GLY A 28 11.28 -9.87 -1.14
C GLY A 28 10.45 -10.81 -2.02
N PRO A 29 11.05 -11.91 -2.51
CA PRO A 29 10.37 -12.82 -3.43
C PRO A 29 9.04 -13.39 -2.92
N GLY A 30 8.88 -13.50 -1.59
CA GLY A 30 7.65 -13.98 -0.95
C GLY A 30 6.46 -13.03 -1.10
N ASN A 31 6.70 -11.76 -1.40
CA ASN A 31 5.67 -10.73 -1.55
C ASN A 31 5.08 -10.68 -2.97
N ALA A 32 5.55 -11.51 -3.90
CA ALA A 32 5.11 -11.56 -5.29
C ALA A 32 4.97 -10.15 -5.90
N GLU A 33 6.00 -9.32 -5.70
CA GLU A 33 6.03 -7.96 -6.21
C GLU A 33 6.02 -7.95 -7.74
N THR A 34 5.16 -7.15 -8.31
CA THR A 34 5.05 -6.97 -9.77
C THR A 34 4.88 -5.49 -10.09
N VAL A 35 5.73 -4.99 -10.99
CA VAL A 35 5.63 -3.65 -11.56
C VAL A 35 5.47 -3.80 -13.06
N VAL A 36 4.37 -3.31 -13.60
CA VAL A 36 4.13 -3.24 -15.04
C VAL A 36 4.11 -1.78 -15.44
N SER A 37 5.10 -1.35 -16.20
CA SER A 37 5.27 0.03 -16.65
C SER A 37 5.14 0.11 -18.17
N GLY A 38 4.25 0.97 -18.63
CA GLY A 38 4.03 1.30 -20.05
C GLY A 38 3.95 2.80 -20.27
N ALA A 39 3.76 3.23 -21.52
CA ALA A 39 3.59 4.64 -21.87
C ALA A 39 2.28 5.21 -21.28
N ASP A 40 1.22 4.39 -21.23
CA ASP A 40 -0.14 4.82 -20.91
C ASP A 40 -0.57 4.44 -19.48
N SER A 41 0.27 3.70 -18.74
CA SER A 41 -0.04 3.34 -17.36
C SER A 41 1.15 2.74 -16.62
N LEU A 42 1.08 2.81 -15.30
CA LEU A 42 1.92 2.04 -14.41
C LEU A 42 1.02 1.29 -13.44
N THR A 43 1.26 -0.01 -13.27
CA THR A 43 0.54 -0.85 -12.29
C THR A 43 1.54 -1.48 -11.34
N TYR A 44 1.22 -1.44 -10.07
CA TYR A 44 1.97 -2.06 -8.99
C TYR A 44 1.11 -3.05 -8.20
N LEU A 45 1.70 -4.16 -7.84
CA LEU A 45 1.13 -5.14 -6.93
C LEU A 45 2.24 -5.70 -6.03
N ALA A 46 2.00 -5.72 -4.73
CA ALA A 46 2.72 -6.56 -3.77
C ALA A 46 1.70 -7.27 -2.89
N SER A 47 1.81 -8.58 -2.76
CA SER A 47 0.93 -9.42 -1.94
C SER A 47 1.69 -10.07 -0.80
N ASN A 48 0.96 -10.70 0.13
CA ASN A 48 1.55 -11.41 1.27
C ASN A 48 2.48 -10.54 2.11
N LEU A 49 2.10 -9.27 2.31
CA LEU A 49 2.84 -8.41 3.22
C LEU A 49 2.63 -8.93 4.65
N GLU A 50 3.72 -9.23 5.34
CA GLU A 50 3.73 -9.74 6.71
C GLU A 50 4.79 -8.98 7.51
N ASN A 51 4.37 -7.95 8.24
CA ASN A 51 5.23 -7.07 9.02
C ASN A 51 6.35 -6.42 8.18
N VAL A 52 6.00 -5.97 6.97
CA VAL A 52 6.94 -5.36 6.04
C VAL A 52 7.22 -3.92 6.41
N SER A 53 8.50 -3.57 6.54
CA SER A 53 8.98 -2.19 6.68
C SER A 53 10.08 -1.97 5.66
N ASP A 54 9.75 -1.25 4.60
CA ASP A 54 10.66 -1.05 3.47
C ASP A 54 10.33 0.25 2.72
N ARG A 55 11.25 0.66 1.86
CA ARG A 55 11.08 1.80 0.96
C ARG A 55 11.52 1.42 -0.44
N VAL A 56 10.57 1.36 -1.35
CA VAL A 56 10.80 1.06 -2.77
C VAL A 56 10.56 2.30 -3.61
N SER A 57 11.40 2.55 -4.60
CA SER A 57 11.23 3.66 -5.53
C SER A 57 11.52 3.20 -6.95
N PHE A 58 10.73 3.66 -7.89
CA PHE A 58 10.93 3.43 -9.32
C PHE A 58 10.59 4.69 -10.12
N GLU A 59 11.14 4.75 -11.32
CA GLU A 59 10.91 5.84 -12.25
C GLU A 59 9.90 5.42 -13.31
N TRP A 60 9.08 6.37 -13.75
CA TRP A 60 8.12 6.18 -14.81
C TRP A 60 7.98 7.46 -15.64
N THR A 61 8.00 7.34 -16.97
CA THR A 61 7.83 8.49 -17.84
C THR A 61 6.34 8.81 -18.00
N ASN A 62 5.94 10.00 -17.54
CA ASN A 62 4.60 10.54 -17.70
C ASN A 62 4.64 11.74 -18.66
N SER A 63 3.90 11.65 -19.77
CA SER A 63 3.81 12.72 -20.79
C SER A 63 2.78 13.80 -20.44
N GLU A 64 1.92 13.53 -19.46
CA GLU A 64 0.81 14.39 -19.08
C GLU A 64 1.08 15.13 -17.76
N PRO A 65 0.43 16.28 -17.53
CA PRO A 65 0.68 17.06 -16.32
C PRO A 65 0.02 16.48 -15.07
N ARG A 66 -0.93 15.55 -15.18
CA ARG A 66 -1.66 14.95 -14.06
C ARG A 66 -1.75 13.45 -14.21
N LEU A 67 -2.14 12.80 -13.12
CA LEU A 67 -2.45 11.37 -13.05
C LEU A 67 -3.81 11.12 -12.45
N GLN A 68 -4.48 10.09 -12.93
CA GLN A 68 -5.47 9.37 -12.16
C GLN A 68 -4.74 8.30 -11.34
N VAL A 69 -4.98 8.30 -10.03
CA VAL A 69 -4.42 7.35 -9.08
C VAL A 69 -5.54 6.46 -8.60
N ASN A 70 -5.48 5.18 -8.98
CA ASN A 70 -6.45 4.18 -8.53
C ASN A 70 -5.74 3.17 -7.66
N HIS A 71 -6.14 3.02 -6.41
CA HIS A 71 -5.59 1.97 -5.58
C HIS A 71 -6.68 1.10 -4.95
N GLN A 72 -6.37 -0.19 -4.85
CA GLN A 72 -7.21 -1.24 -4.30
C GLN A 72 -6.42 -2.02 -3.24
N SER A 73 -5.71 -1.29 -2.42
CA SER A 73 -4.88 -1.84 -1.36
C SER A 73 -5.73 -2.32 -0.20
N PHE A 74 -5.22 -3.31 0.54
CA PHE A 74 -5.80 -3.76 1.79
C PHE A 74 -4.67 -3.99 2.79
N ILE A 75 -4.46 -3.02 3.68
CA ILE A 75 -3.41 -3.03 4.71
C ILE A 75 -4.09 -2.90 6.08
N PRO A 76 -4.51 -4.02 6.69
CA PRO A 76 -5.25 -4.00 7.95
C PRO A 76 -4.38 -3.65 9.16
N HIS A 77 -3.06 -3.79 9.06
CA HIS A 77 -2.11 -3.46 10.12
C HIS A 77 -0.87 -2.78 9.54
N GLY A 78 -0.28 -1.87 10.32
CA GLY A 78 0.78 -1.00 9.85
C GLY A 78 0.24 0.03 8.86
N TYR A 79 1.09 0.52 7.97
CA TYR A 79 0.66 1.39 6.87
C TYR A 79 1.54 1.24 5.63
N GLY A 80 0.99 1.62 4.50
CA GLY A 80 1.70 1.88 3.26
C GLY A 80 1.40 3.29 2.78
N LEU A 81 2.42 4.02 2.35
CA LEU A 81 2.30 5.37 1.81
C LEU A 81 2.85 5.39 0.38
N LEU A 82 2.02 5.82 -0.57
CA LEU A 82 2.41 6.14 -1.93
C LEU A 82 2.76 7.62 -2.02
N VAL A 83 3.93 7.95 -2.54
CA VAL A 83 4.37 9.33 -2.81
C VAL A 83 4.80 9.44 -4.26
N ILE A 84 4.19 10.37 -5.00
CA ILE A 84 4.48 10.60 -6.40
C ILE A 84 5.08 12.01 -6.54
N ARG A 85 6.22 12.08 -7.23
CA ARG A 85 6.90 13.32 -7.54
C ARG A 85 7.02 13.49 -9.05
N ASP A 86 6.86 14.72 -9.50
CA ASP A 86 7.01 15.09 -10.91
C ASP A 86 8.47 15.14 -11.37
N ALA A 87 8.71 15.51 -12.63
CA ALA A 87 10.03 15.55 -13.24
C ALA A 87 11.00 16.56 -12.60
N VAL A 88 10.52 17.53 -11.82
CA VAL A 88 11.35 18.48 -11.06
C VAL A 88 11.40 18.14 -9.56
N GLY A 89 10.83 17.01 -9.15
CA GLY A 89 10.87 16.50 -7.78
C GLY A 89 9.78 17.07 -6.85
N ALA A 90 8.82 17.84 -7.37
CA ALA A 90 7.70 18.33 -6.57
C ALA A 90 6.71 17.19 -6.28
N VAL A 91 6.21 17.12 -5.04
CA VAL A 91 5.18 16.12 -4.68
C VAL A 91 3.86 16.51 -5.32
N VAL A 92 3.36 15.65 -6.21
CA VAL A 92 2.08 15.84 -6.90
C VAL A 92 0.96 15.01 -6.29
N ASP A 93 1.29 13.89 -5.64
CA ASP A 93 0.36 13.10 -4.85
C ASP A 93 1.05 12.44 -3.66
N SER A 94 0.29 12.21 -2.59
CA SER A 94 0.73 11.48 -1.40
C SER A 94 -0.49 10.85 -0.73
N THR A 95 -0.64 9.54 -0.85
CA THR A 95 -1.85 8.81 -0.46
C THR A 95 -1.51 7.57 0.36
N LEU A 96 -2.24 7.36 1.45
CA LEU A 96 -2.16 6.12 2.22
C LEU A 96 -2.79 4.96 1.44
N LEU A 97 -2.12 3.82 1.44
CA LEU A 97 -2.56 2.61 0.74
C LEU A 97 -3.61 1.79 1.53
N GLU A 98 -4.09 2.30 2.64
CA GLU A 98 -5.05 1.62 3.53
C GLU A 98 -6.47 1.56 2.97
N TYR A 99 -6.80 2.43 2.00
CA TYR A 99 -8.15 2.61 1.47
C TYR A 99 -8.21 2.36 -0.03
N GLN A 100 -9.35 1.83 -0.46
CA GLN A 100 -9.71 1.87 -1.88
C GLN A 100 -10.11 3.30 -2.22
N LEU A 101 -9.36 3.94 -3.09
CA LEU A 101 -9.54 5.33 -3.44
C LEU A 101 -9.18 5.56 -4.91
N GLU A 102 -9.94 6.41 -5.56
CA GLU A 102 -9.67 6.96 -6.87
C GLU A 102 -9.53 8.47 -6.72
N THR A 103 -8.35 9.00 -7.06
CA THR A 103 -8.04 10.42 -6.95
C THR A 103 -7.29 10.90 -8.18
N GLU A 104 -7.28 12.22 -8.38
CA GLU A 104 -6.40 12.87 -9.35
C GLU A 104 -5.24 13.55 -8.61
N SER A 105 -4.03 13.43 -9.17
CA SER A 105 -2.87 14.15 -8.67
C SER A 105 -3.03 15.67 -8.90
N ARG A 106 -2.24 16.45 -8.18
CA ARG A 106 -2.01 17.84 -8.56
C ARG A 106 -1.25 17.88 -9.89
N ALA A 107 -1.36 19.02 -10.59
CA ALA A 107 -0.58 19.25 -11.78
C ALA A 107 0.92 19.29 -11.45
N GLY A 108 1.72 18.62 -12.26
CA GLY A 108 3.17 18.56 -12.19
C GLY A 108 3.80 18.78 -13.55
N VAL A 109 5.12 18.76 -13.60
CA VAL A 109 5.90 18.89 -14.85
C VAL A 109 6.02 17.52 -15.50
N PRO A 110 5.56 17.35 -16.78
CA PRO A 110 5.73 16.11 -17.51
C PRO A 110 7.22 15.71 -17.64
N GLY A 111 7.47 14.41 -17.74
CA GLY A 111 8.81 13.84 -17.86
C GLY A 111 8.98 12.57 -17.03
N VAL A 112 10.19 12.34 -16.51
CA VAL A 112 10.46 11.19 -15.64
C VAL A 112 9.99 11.51 -14.22
N TRP A 113 8.94 10.84 -13.79
CA TRP A 113 8.36 10.96 -12.46
C TRP A 113 8.90 9.86 -11.55
N SER A 114 9.01 10.15 -10.27
CA SER A 114 9.37 9.14 -9.28
C SER A 114 8.16 8.71 -8.47
N VAL A 115 8.02 7.40 -8.32
CA VAL A 115 6.98 6.75 -7.53
C VAL A 115 7.65 6.04 -6.37
N THR A 116 7.32 6.42 -5.15
CA THR A 116 7.92 5.87 -3.93
C THR A 116 6.84 5.24 -3.07
N LEU A 117 7.09 4.02 -2.65
CA LEU A 117 6.30 3.30 -1.66
C LEU A 117 7.07 3.23 -0.35
N ILE A 118 6.40 3.50 0.74
CA ILE A 118 6.95 3.42 2.10
C ILE A 118 6.03 2.52 2.90
N TYR A 119 6.55 1.41 3.38
CA TYR A 119 5.85 0.48 4.27
C TYR A 119 6.38 0.60 5.68
N ALA A 120 5.51 0.56 6.67
CA ALA A 120 5.90 0.43 8.07
C ALA A 120 5.02 -0.59 8.76
N ALA A 121 5.63 -1.71 9.15
CA ALA A 121 4.97 -2.85 9.76
C ALA A 121 3.71 -3.29 8.99
N ALA A 122 3.73 -3.18 7.66
CA ALA A 122 2.58 -3.40 6.79
C ALA A 122 2.22 -4.88 6.68
N TRP A 123 0.92 -5.16 6.77
CA TRP A 123 0.33 -6.48 6.56
C TRP A 123 -0.73 -6.39 5.47
N GLY A 124 -0.80 -7.38 4.60
CA GLY A 124 -1.86 -7.48 3.60
C GLY A 124 -1.39 -7.39 2.17
N ARG A 125 -1.95 -6.45 1.39
CA ARG A 125 -1.69 -6.29 -0.04
C ARG A 125 -1.69 -4.82 -0.42
N ALA A 126 -0.68 -4.40 -1.16
CA ALA A 126 -0.62 -3.11 -1.83
C ALA A 126 -0.89 -3.29 -3.34
N GLN A 127 -1.82 -2.53 -3.88
CA GLN A 127 -2.15 -2.53 -5.29
C GLN A 127 -2.60 -1.14 -5.72
N PHE A 128 -2.01 -0.62 -6.80
CA PHE A 128 -2.45 0.62 -7.41
C PHE A 128 -2.15 0.64 -8.91
N SER A 129 -2.83 1.55 -9.61
CA SER A 129 -2.50 1.93 -10.98
C SER A 129 -2.48 3.44 -11.14
N LEU A 130 -1.57 3.91 -11.98
CA LEU A 130 -1.41 5.30 -12.37
C LEU A 130 -1.72 5.41 -13.86
N VAL A 131 -2.57 6.37 -14.23
CA VAL A 131 -2.95 6.63 -15.62
C VAL A 131 -2.74 8.12 -15.92
N PRO A 132 -2.02 8.49 -16.99
CA PRO A 132 -1.85 9.88 -17.38
C PRO A 132 -3.19 10.56 -17.63
N LEU A 133 -3.33 11.81 -17.17
CA LEU A 133 -4.49 12.64 -17.42
C LEU A 133 -4.09 13.93 -18.14
N PRO A 134 -4.68 14.22 -19.29
CA PRO A 134 -4.52 15.49 -19.99
C PRO A 134 -4.91 16.69 -19.11
N ALA A 135 -4.35 17.87 -19.40
CA ALA A 135 -4.61 19.10 -18.66
C ALA A 135 -6.09 19.50 -18.65
N ASP A 136 -6.80 19.17 -19.69
CA ASP A 136 -8.20 19.53 -19.99
C ASP A 136 -9.21 18.39 -19.76
N ALA A 137 -8.79 17.28 -19.17
CA ALA A 137 -9.72 16.26 -18.73
C ALA A 137 -10.69 16.88 -17.72
N VAL A 138 -11.88 17.27 -18.20
CA VAL A 138 -12.98 17.71 -17.35
C VAL A 138 -13.49 16.48 -16.62
N PRO A 139 -13.64 16.50 -15.28
CA PRO A 139 -14.23 15.40 -14.57
C PRO A 139 -15.60 15.11 -15.20
N GLU A 140 -15.82 13.87 -15.67
CA GLU A 140 -17.14 13.44 -16.11
C GLU A 140 -18.10 13.57 -14.93
N VAL A 141 -18.84 14.66 -14.91
CA VAL A 141 -20.00 14.77 -14.01
C VAL A 141 -20.97 13.69 -14.46
N SER A 142 -20.97 12.58 -13.74
CA SER A 142 -21.98 11.53 -13.90
C SER A 142 -23.35 12.17 -13.73
N THR A 143 -23.94 12.59 -14.86
CA THR A 143 -25.33 12.97 -14.93
C THR A 143 -26.15 11.72 -14.81
N ASP A 144 -26.32 11.22 -13.59
CA ASP A 144 -27.38 10.26 -13.27
C ASP A 144 -28.74 10.91 -13.62
N LYS A 145 -29.14 10.72 -14.87
CA LYS A 145 -30.51 11.03 -15.31
C LYS A 145 -31.44 10.12 -14.54
N ARG A 146 -31.81 10.51 -13.34
CA ARG A 146 -33.03 10.03 -12.71
C ARG A 146 -34.18 10.35 -13.66
N ARG A 147 -34.49 9.40 -14.49
CA ARG A 147 -35.65 9.37 -15.34
C ARG A 147 -36.86 9.33 -14.42
N ALA A 148 -37.41 10.50 -14.15
CA ALA A 148 -38.71 10.62 -13.51
C ALA A 148 -39.72 9.81 -14.35
N ARG A 149 -40.15 8.69 -13.82
CA ARG A 149 -41.35 8.02 -14.31
C ARG A 149 -42.54 8.79 -13.79
N ARG A 150 -43.23 9.43 -14.69
CA ARG A 150 -44.66 9.77 -14.54
C ARG A 150 -45.46 8.53 -14.88
#